data_948addad1f5762023d75a94b12f6e10b
#
_entry.id   948addad1f5762023d75a94b12f6e10b
#
_cell.length_a   1.000
_cell.length_b   1.000
_cell.length_c   1.000
_cell.angle_alpha   90.00
_cell.angle_beta   90.00
_cell.angle_gamma   90.00
#
_symmetry.space_group_name_H-M   'P 1'
#
loop_
_entity.id
_entity.type
_entity.pdbx_description
1 polymer ?
#
loop_
_entity_poly.entity_id
_entity_poly.type
_entity_poly.pdbx_seq_one_letter_code
_entity_poly.pdbx_strand_id
1 'polypeptide(L)'
;MAKCNGCTNNCRLTINRFSGGRRFISGNRCERGLGKEKAKSDVPNLFAYKNERYFGYTPLDPSEAKRGTVGIPRVLNMYENYPFWFTFFTKLGYHVLLSPASTHKIYELGIESIPSESECYPAKLAHGHVQWLINRVQTLSSTLVYHTNVVNLPMPTIIITARSSPHTRRTSRTIWIRSYTVK
;
A
#
# COMPACT_ATOMS: atom_id res chain seq x y z
N MET A 1 30.39 -16.60 -2.57
CA MET A 1 29.05 -16.16 -2.09
C MET A 1 28.09 -16.20 -3.25
N ALA A 2 26.87 -16.69 -3.02
CA ALA A 2 25.82 -16.75 -4.03
C ALA A 2 24.62 -15.86 -3.61
N LYS A 3 23.77 -15.50 -4.56
CA LYS A 3 22.47 -14.85 -4.27
C LYS A 3 21.35 -15.85 -4.52
N CYS A 4 20.36 -15.86 -3.64
CA CYS A 4 19.14 -16.61 -3.86
C CYS A 4 18.22 -15.81 -4.79
N ASN A 5 17.79 -16.42 -5.88
CA ASN A 5 16.87 -15.81 -6.85
C ASN A 5 15.41 -16.24 -6.62
N GLY A 6 15.09 -16.85 -5.48
CA GLY A 6 13.75 -17.39 -5.20
C GLY A 6 12.67 -16.35 -4.92
N CYS A 7 13.04 -15.11 -4.57
CA CYS A 7 12.12 -13.99 -4.33
C CYS A 7 12.89 -12.66 -4.30
N THR A 8 12.15 -11.56 -4.19
CA THR A 8 12.71 -10.18 -4.18
C THR A 8 13.68 -9.89 -3.02
N ASN A 9 13.72 -10.74 -1.99
CA ASN A 9 14.62 -10.58 -0.85
C ASN A 9 16.10 -10.81 -1.21
N ASN A 10 16.40 -11.54 -2.29
CA ASN A 10 17.76 -11.76 -2.84
C ASN A 10 18.81 -12.11 -1.78
N CYS A 11 18.49 -13.03 -0.86
CA CYS A 11 19.36 -13.40 0.26
C CYS A 11 20.77 -13.74 -0.23
N ARG A 12 21.77 -13.22 0.47
CA ARG A 12 23.17 -13.64 0.28
C ARG A 12 23.37 -15.00 0.94
N LEU A 13 23.84 -15.97 0.15
CA LEU A 13 24.06 -17.34 0.59
C LEU A 13 25.57 -17.62 0.69
N THR A 14 25.97 -18.28 1.76
CA THR A 14 27.29 -18.90 1.88
C THR A 14 27.12 -20.40 1.67
N ILE A 15 27.81 -20.94 0.68
CA ILE A 15 27.76 -22.36 0.33
C ILE A 15 29.11 -22.98 0.67
N ASN A 16 29.14 -23.77 1.72
CA ASN A 16 30.31 -24.56 2.11
C ASN A 16 30.21 -25.96 1.47
N ARG A 17 31.26 -26.35 0.78
CA ARG A 17 31.38 -27.69 0.18
C ARG A 17 32.39 -28.50 0.95
N PHE A 18 32.01 -29.70 1.36
CA PHE A 18 32.83 -30.65 2.08
C PHE A 18 33.23 -31.84 1.20
N SER A 19 34.24 -32.57 1.61
CA SER A 19 34.59 -33.85 1.01
C SER A 19 33.38 -34.79 0.95
N GLY A 20 33.29 -35.59 -0.12
CA GLY A 20 32.13 -36.47 -0.32
C GLY A 20 30.88 -35.79 -0.89
N GLY A 21 30.99 -34.60 -1.51
CA GLY A 21 29.90 -33.93 -2.19
C GLY A 21 28.86 -33.28 -1.28
N ARG A 22 29.04 -33.35 0.02
CA ARG A 22 28.16 -32.69 0.98
C ARG A 22 28.28 -31.17 0.89
N ARG A 23 27.17 -30.47 0.94
CA ARG A 23 27.13 -28.99 0.97
C ARG A 23 26.28 -28.48 2.13
N PHE A 24 26.72 -27.42 2.75
CA PHE A 24 25.98 -26.68 3.75
C PHE A 24 25.72 -25.28 3.24
N ILE A 25 24.47 -24.82 3.31
CA ILE A 25 24.04 -23.50 2.87
C ILE A 25 23.59 -22.73 4.10
N SER A 26 24.11 -21.51 4.26
CA SER A 26 23.70 -20.59 5.32
C SER A 26 23.42 -19.20 4.73
N GLY A 27 22.81 -18.31 5.53
CA GLY A 27 22.37 -16.98 5.08
C GLY A 27 21.00 -16.98 4.40
N ASN A 28 20.38 -18.15 4.20
CA ASN A 28 19.02 -18.26 3.72
C ASN A 28 18.01 -17.82 4.81
N ARG A 29 16.93 -17.15 4.39
CA ARG A 29 15.81 -16.79 5.26
C ARG A 29 14.59 -17.69 5.08
N CYS A 30 14.63 -18.60 4.14
CA CYS A 30 13.60 -19.59 3.88
C CYS A 30 14.18 -20.81 3.17
N GLU A 31 13.42 -21.89 3.05
CA GLU A 31 13.85 -23.16 2.46
C GLU A 31 14.21 -23.05 0.96
N ARG A 32 13.67 -22.10 0.23
CA ARG A 32 14.05 -21.85 -1.17
C ARG A 32 15.54 -21.52 -1.31
N GLY A 33 16.11 -20.80 -0.34
CA GLY A 33 17.55 -20.55 -0.31
C GLY A 33 18.40 -21.79 -0.13
N LEU A 34 17.83 -22.87 0.41
CA LEU A 34 18.47 -24.18 0.51
C LEU A 34 18.36 -25.01 -0.78
N GLY A 35 17.68 -24.51 -1.80
CA GLY A 35 17.36 -25.24 -3.02
C GLY A 35 16.26 -26.29 -2.84
N LYS A 36 15.49 -26.20 -1.75
CA LYS A 36 14.31 -27.05 -1.57
C LYS A 36 13.12 -26.42 -2.25
N GLU A 37 12.40 -27.18 -3.07
CA GLU A 37 11.11 -26.77 -3.56
C GLU A 37 10.12 -26.63 -2.42
N LYS A 38 9.26 -25.63 -2.50
CA LYS A 38 8.17 -25.50 -1.54
C LYS A 38 7.25 -26.71 -1.68
N ALA A 39 7.19 -27.53 -0.64
CA ALA A 39 6.23 -28.61 -0.59
C ALA A 39 4.82 -28.03 -0.88
N LYS A 40 4.08 -28.67 -1.77
CA LYS A 40 2.66 -28.34 -1.99
C LYS A 40 1.96 -28.57 -0.65
N SER A 41 1.46 -27.52 -0.05
CA SER A 41 0.71 -27.61 1.19
C SER A 41 -0.78 -27.61 0.83
N ASP A 42 -1.49 -28.59 1.29
CA ASP A 42 -2.96 -28.66 1.15
C ASP A 42 -3.65 -27.73 2.17
N VAL A 43 -2.88 -27.11 3.05
CA VAL A 43 -3.39 -26.13 4.01
C VAL A 43 -3.78 -24.85 3.28
N PRO A 44 -5.03 -24.37 3.42
CA PRO A 44 -5.48 -23.16 2.77
C PRO A 44 -4.69 -21.94 3.25
N ASN A 45 -4.34 -21.04 2.31
CA ASN A 45 -3.65 -19.81 2.64
C ASN A 45 -4.63 -18.78 3.20
N LEU A 46 -4.85 -18.81 4.50
CA LEU A 46 -5.77 -17.88 5.18
C LEU A 46 -5.37 -16.41 5.05
N PHE A 47 -4.07 -16.12 4.87
CA PHE A 47 -3.62 -14.75 4.63
C PHE A 47 -4.08 -14.24 3.26
N ALA A 48 -3.96 -15.05 2.22
CA ALA A 48 -4.45 -14.71 0.89
C ALA A 48 -5.98 -14.54 0.90
N TYR A 49 -6.70 -15.46 1.56
CA TYR A 49 -8.14 -15.37 1.74
C TYR A 49 -8.55 -14.09 2.47
N LYS A 50 -7.89 -13.77 3.60
CA LYS A 50 -8.14 -12.53 4.35
C LYS A 50 -7.95 -11.30 3.46
N ASN A 51 -6.85 -11.24 2.70
CA ASN A 51 -6.52 -10.13 1.83
C ASN A 51 -7.58 -9.93 0.72
N GLU A 52 -8.05 -11.01 0.12
CA GLU A 52 -9.13 -10.99 -0.87
C GLU A 52 -10.44 -10.51 -0.26
N ARG A 53 -10.80 -10.98 0.93
CA ARG A 53 -12.00 -10.54 1.65
C ARG A 53 -11.99 -9.06 1.99
N TYR A 54 -10.83 -8.48 2.31
CA TYR A 54 -10.73 -7.05 2.61
C TYR A 54 -10.76 -6.16 1.37
N PHE A 55 -10.21 -6.61 0.25
CA PHE A 55 -10.00 -5.74 -0.91
C PHE A 55 -10.70 -6.20 -2.20
N GLY A 56 -11.37 -7.35 -2.17
CA GLY A 56 -12.03 -7.95 -3.33
C GLY A 56 -13.40 -7.35 -3.67
N TYR A 57 -13.63 -6.08 -3.39
CA TYR A 57 -14.88 -5.41 -3.70
C TYR A 57 -14.86 -4.81 -5.11
N THR A 58 -15.98 -4.94 -5.81
CA THR A 58 -16.15 -4.32 -7.13
C THR A 58 -16.71 -2.91 -6.98
N PRO A 59 -15.99 -1.86 -7.38
CA PRO A 59 -16.48 -0.49 -7.30
C PRO A 59 -17.63 -0.24 -8.30
N LEU A 60 -18.41 0.81 -8.05
CA LEU A 60 -19.38 1.32 -9.03
C LEU A 60 -18.67 1.70 -10.32
N ASP A 61 -19.32 1.50 -11.46
CA ASP A 61 -18.80 2.03 -12.71
C ASP A 61 -18.69 3.56 -12.65
N PRO A 62 -17.61 4.17 -13.18
CA PRO A 62 -17.46 5.62 -13.18
C PRO A 62 -18.64 6.37 -13.81
N SER A 63 -19.33 5.76 -14.78
CA SER A 63 -20.54 6.33 -15.42
C SER A 63 -21.76 6.35 -14.50
N GLU A 64 -21.84 5.42 -13.55
CA GLU A 64 -22.90 5.32 -12.55
C GLU A 64 -22.62 6.16 -11.30
N ALA A 65 -21.38 6.54 -11.09
CA ALA A 65 -20.92 7.27 -9.92
C ALA A 65 -21.27 8.77 -10.03
N LYS A 66 -22.50 9.12 -9.71
CA LYS A 66 -23.03 10.51 -9.83
C LYS A 66 -22.23 11.55 -9.04
N ARG A 67 -21.49 11.15 -8.02
CA ARG A 67 -20.71 12.03 -7.15
C ARG A 67 -19.21 12.05 -7.47
N GLY A 68 -18.78 11.32 -8.50
CA GLY A 68 -17.39 11.23 -8.92
C GLY A 68 -16.62 10.10 -8.23
N THR A 69 -15.31 10.26 -8.11
CA THR A 69 -14.39 9.21 -7.62
C THR A 69 -13.78 9.57 -6.28
N VAL A 70 -13.71 8.61 -5.38
CA VAL A 70 -12.99 8.70 -4.10
C VAL A 70 -11.79 7.77 -4.13
N GLY A 71 -10.59 8.32 -3.92
CA GLY A 71 -9.36 7.56 -3.79
C GLY A 71 -9.11 7.09 -2.36
N ILE A 72 -8.86 5.79 -2.16
CA ILE A 72 -8.52 5.21 -0.86
C ILE A 72 -7.12 4.60 -0.95
N PRO A 73 -6.14 5.05 -0.13
CA PRO A 73 -4.82 4.44 -0.09
C PRO A 73 -4.88 3.09 0.65
N ARG A 74 -4.27 2.06 0.05
CA ARG A 74 -4.19 0.70 0.61
C ARG A 74 -3.04 0.59 1.60
N VAL A 75 -3.16 1.24 2.76
CA VAL A 75 -2.09 1.35 3.75
C VAL A 75 -2.61 1.31 5.18
N LEU A 76 -1.75 0.95 6.10
CA LEU A 76 -1.97 1.00 7.55
C LEU A 76 -3.33 0.36 7.95
N ASN A 77 -4.14 1.10 8.67
CA ASN A 77 -5.45 0.65 9.17
C ASN A 77 -6.51 0.40 8.07
N MET A 78 -6.26 0.82 6.83
CA MET A 78 -7.15 0.47 5.72
C MET A 78 -7.19 -1.04 5.46
N TYR A 79 -6.19 -1.80 5.92
CA TYR A 79 -6.25 -3.27 5.92
C TYR A 79 -7.36 -3.86 6.80
N GLU A 80 -7.95 -3.05 7.68
CA GLU A 80 -9.09 -3.46 8.51
C GLU A 80 -10.36 -2.66 8.20
N ASN A 81 -10.21 -1.39 7.91
CA ASN A 81 -11.33 -0.45 7.76
C ASN A 81 -11.83 -0.30 6.32
N TYR A 82 -11.12 -0.85 5.33
CA TYR A 82 -11.50 -0.69 3.92
C TYR A 82 -12.93 -1.15 3.61
N PRO A 83 -13.44 -2.31 4.10
CA PRO A 83 -14.81 -2.75 3.82
C PRO A 83 -15.87 -1.73 4.24
N PHE A 84 -15.65 -1.07 5.38
CA PHE A 84 -16.52 -0.01 5.87
C PHE A 84 -16.50 1.21 4.93
N TRP A 85 -15.33 1.73 4.62
CA TRP A 85 -15.18 2.91 3.77
C TRP A 85 -15.65 2.66 2.35
N PHE A 86 -15.34 1.49 1.80
CA PHE A 86 -15.82 1.08 0.50
C PHE A 86 -17.36 1.11 0.45
N THR A 87 -18.01 0.45 1.40
CA THR A 87 -19.48 0.39 1.47
C THR A 87 -20.09 1.78 1.64
N PHE A 88 -19.51 2.58 2.54
CA PHE A 88 -19.98 3.94 2.80
C PHE A 88 -19.96 4.81 1.54
N PHE A 89 -18.81 4.90 0.86
CA PHE A 89 -18.68 5.73 -0.34
C PHE A 89 -19.49 5.19 -1.52
N THR A 90 -19.53 3.88 -1.69
CA THR A 90 -20.37 3.25 -2.72
C THR A 90 -21.85 3.56 -2.52
N LYS A 91 -22.34 3.48 -1.28
CA LYS A 91 -23.74 3.83 -0.95
C LYS A 91 -24.04 5.32 -1.13
N LEU A 92 -23.05 6.18 -0.99
CA LEU A 92 -23.17 7.60 -1.32
C LEU A 92 -23.12 7.89 -2.82
N GLY A 93 -22.87 6.90 -3.68
CA GLY A 93 -22.81 7.06 -5.13
C GLY A 93 -21.47 7.51 -5.66
N TYR A 94 -20.36 7.19 -4.97
CA TYR A 94 -19.00 7.38 -5.46
C TYR A 94 -18.42 6.12 -6.10
N HIS A 95 -17.61 6.29 -7.15
CA HIS A 95 -16.66 5.28 -7.58
C HIS A 95 -15.48 5.22 -6.61
N VAL A 96 -15.20 4.08 -6.04
CA VAL A 96 -14.08 3.91 -5.09
C VAL A 96 -12.84 3.42 -5.83
N LEU A 97 -11.80 4.25 -5.87
CA LEU A 97 -10.50 3.92 -6.45
C LEU A 97 -9.54 3.50 -5.34
N LEU A 98 -9.24 2.22 -5.23
CA LEU A 98 -8.23 1.70 -4.30
C LEU A 98 -6.83 1.77 -4.94
N SER A 99 -5.83 2.24 -4.20
CA SER A 99 -4.45 2.15 -4.67
C SER A 99 -3.97 0.68 -4.72
N PRO A 100 -3.01 0.33 -5.61
CA PRO A 100 -2.58 -1.05 -5.80
C PRO A 100 -1.88 -1.62 -4.55
N ALA A 101 -1.50 -2.89 -4.59
CA ALA A 101 -0.66 -3.48 -3.54
C ALA A 101 0.69 -2.76 -3.45
N SER A 102 1.23 -2.66 -2.24
CA SER A 102 2.52 -2.03 -1.98
C SER A 102 3.66 -2.71 -2.74
N THR A 103 4.44 -1.90 -3.44
CA THR A 103 5.65 -2.32 -4.16
C THR A 103 6.75 -1.29 -3.95
N HIS A 104 7.99 -1.62 -4.30
CA HIS A 104 9.10 -0.66 -4.26
C HIS A 104 8.82 0.56 -5.16
N LYS A 105 8.16 0.37 -6.31
CA LYS A 105 7.76 1.46 -7.20
C LYS A 105 6.78 2.43 -6.55
N ILE A 106 5.86 1.91 -5.73
CA ILE A 106 4.94 2.77 -4.95
C ILE A 106 5.72 3.57 -3.90
N TYR A 107 6.70 2.96 -3.22
CA TYR A 107 7.56 3.67 -2.28
C TYR A 107 8.31 4.82 -2.95
N GLU A 108 8.92 4.57 -4.12
CA GLU A 108 9.67 5.57 -4.88
C GLU A 108 8.82 6.79 -5.27
N LEU A 109 7.53 6.59 -5.57
CA LEU A 109 6.62 7.71 -5.90
C LEU A 109 6.44 8.71 -4.74
N GLY A 110 6.60 8.27 -3.51
CA GLY A 110 6.36 9.10 -2.33
C GLY A 110 7.64 9.59 -1.64
N ILE A 111 8.81 9.17 -2.07
CA ILE A 111 10.07 9.34 -1.35
C ILE A 111 10.37 10.81 -1.02
N GLU A 112 10.09 11.72 -1.94
CA GLU A 112 10.34 13.15 -1.79
C GLU A 112 9.40 13.85 -0.78
N SER A 113 8.29 13.21 -0.46
CA SER A 113 7.30 13.75 0.49
C SER A 113 7.48 13.22 1.92
N ILE A 114 8.44 12.31 2.15
CA ILE A 114 8.72 11.73 3.46
C ILE A 114 9.47 12.76 4.31
N PRO A 115 8.89 13.23 5.44
CA PRO A 115 9.47 14.33 6.20
C PRO A 115 10.66 13.90 7.07
N SER A 116 10.80 12.61 7.38
CA SER A 116 11.81 12.09 8.29
C SER A 116 12.24 10.66 7.96
N GLU A 117 13.53 10.39 8.08
CA GLU A 117 14.07 9.04 7.98
C GLU A 117 13.66 8.12 9.15
N SER A 118 13.26 8.70 10.28
CA SER A 118 12.85 7.96 11.48
C SER A 118 11.47 7.32 11.36
N GLU A 119 10.69 7.63 10.33
CA GLU A 119 9.41 7.00 10.10
C GLU A 119 9.56 5.51 9.77
N CYS A 120 8.64 4.68 10.28
CA CYS A 120 8.62 3.26 9.93
C CYS A 120 8.30 3.05 8.44
N TYR A 121 8.80 1.96 7.86
CA TYR A 121 8.61 1.68 6.44
C TYR A 121 7.15 1.64 5.98
N PRO A 122 6.19 1.06 6.74
CA PRO A 122 4.77 1.14 6.38
C PRO A 122 4.22 2.57 6.30
N ALA A 123 4.67 3.48 7.18
CA ALA A 123 4.28 4.88 7.11
C ALA A 123 4.88 5.56 5.87
N LYS A 124 6.14 5.28 5.54
CA LYS A 124 6.78 5.76 4.31
C LYS A 124 6.04 5.29 3.06
N LEU A 125 5.55 4.05 3.03
CA LEU A 125 4.72 3.54 1.94
C LEU A 125 3.43 4.33 1.75
N ALA A 126 2.85 4.87 2.83
CA ALA A 126 1.63 5.67 2.76
C ALA A 126 1.79 6.88 1.84
N HIS A 127 2.95 7.55 1.89
CA HIS A 127 3.26 8.67 1.00
C HIS A 127 3.19 8.27 -0.47
N GLY A 128 3.76 7.12 -0.82
CA GLY A 128 3.71 6.59 -2.19
C GLY A 128 2.31 6.27 -2.67
N HIS A 129 1.48 5.66 -1.82
CA HIS A 129 0.09 5.37 -2.15
C HIS A 129 -0.74 6.64 -2.35
N VAL A 130 -0.54 7.65 -1.50
CA VAL A 130 -1.19 8.96 -1.65
C VAL A 130 -0.76 9.63 -2.96
N GLN A 131 0.54 9.64 -3.26
CA GLN A 131 1.06 10.22 -4.50
C GLN A 131 0.53 9.49 -5.74
N TRP A 132 0.43 8.16 -5.69
CA TRP A 132 -0.15 7.37 -6.77
C TRP A 132 -1.61 7.77 -7.04
N LEU A 133 -2.40 7.97 -5.98
CA LEU A 133 -3.78 8.41 -6.09
C LEU A 133 -3.87 9.83 -6.62
N ILE A 134 -3.05 10.76 -6.12
CA ILE A 134 -3.00 12.15 -6.61
C ILE A 134 -2.75 12.17 -8.11
N ASN A 135 -1.79 11.41 -8.61
CA ASN A 135 -1.44 11.38 -10.02
C ASN A 135 -2.60 10.87 -10.90
N ARG A 136 -3.48 10.01 -10.36
CA ARG A 136 -4.63 9.47 -11.09
C ARG A 136 -5.89 10.29 -10.92
N VAL A 137 -6.06 10.91 -9.77
CA VAL A 137 -7.23 11.69 -9.41
C VAL A 137 -7.19 13.10 -10.01
N GLN A 138 -6.03 13.61 -10.41
CA GLN A 138 -5.91 14.90 -11.11
C GLN A 138 -6.70 14.94 -12.42
N THR A 139 -6.99 13.76 -13.00
CA THR A 139 -7.80 13.63 -14.23
C THR A 139 -9.29 13.50 -13.93
N LEU A 140 -9.68 13.32 -12.66
CA LEU A 140 -11.04 13.03 -12.22
C LEU A 140 -11.42 13.99 -11.08
N SER A 141 -12.65 14.48 -11.04
CA SER A 141 -13.18 15.22 -9.89
C SER A 141 -13.28 14.28 -8.68
N SER A 142 -12.31 14.31 -7.78
CA SER A 142 -12.13 13.23 -6.80
C SER A 142 -11.72 13.72 -5.43
N THR A 143 -12.15 12.99 -4.40
CA THR A 143 -11.81 13.20 -3.00
C THR A 143 -10.90 12.08 -2.53
N LEU A 144 -9.77 12.39 -1.88
CA LEU A 144 -8.89 11.43 -1.25
C LEU A 144 -9.21 11.34 0.24
N VAL A 145 -9.50 10.16 0.74
CA VAL A 145 -9.70 9.91 2.17
C VAL A 145 -8.55 9.10 2.73
N TYR A 146 -7.87 9.68 3.70
CA TYR A 146 -6.85 8.99 4.48
C TYR A 146 -7.20 9.09 5.96
N HIS A 147 -7.27 7.95 6.62
CA HIS A 147 -7.59 7.84 8.03
C HIS A 147 -6.48 7.12 8.76
N THR A 148 -5.88 7.76 9.75
CA THR A 148 -4.89 7.14 10.63
C THR A 148 -5.47 6.93 12.02
N ASN A 149 -5.51 5.69 12.51
CA ASN A 149 -5.78 5.37 13.91
C ASN A 149 -4.45 5.35 14.68
N VAL A 150 -4.10 6.44 15.31
CA VAL A 150 -3.09 6.42 16.37
C VAL A 150 -3.87 6.29 17.68
N VAL A 151 -3.66 5.19 18.39
CA VAL A 151 -4.30 4.93 19.68
C VAL A 151 -3.97 6.09 20.60
N ASN A 152 -5.02 6.76 21.14
CA ASN A 152 -4.97 7.86 22.12
C ASN A 152 -4.66 9.29 21.63
N LEU A 153 -4.80 9.59 20.35
CA LEU A 153 -4.81 10.99 19.91
C LEU A 153 -6.11 11.30 19.16
N PRO A 154 -6.71 12.51 19.35
CA PRO A 154 -7.86 12.92 18.55
C PRO A 154 -7.43 12.98 17.08
N MET A 155 -8.12 12.20 16.29
CA MET A 155 -7.78 11.84 14.92
C MET A 155 -7.77 13.04 13.98
N PRO A 156 -6.70 13.33 13.26
CA PRO A 156 -6.81 14.12 12.04
C PRO A 156 -7.33 13.23 10.91
N THR A 157 -8.60 13.38 10.57
CA THR A 157 -9.13 12.91 9.30
C THR A 157 -8.62 13.85 8.23
N ILE A 158 -7.65 13.43 7.42
CA ILE A 158 -7.22 14.23 6.27
C ILE A 158 -8.15 13.91 5.12
N ILE A 159 -9.12 14.77 4.87
CA ILE A 159 -9.92 14.77 3.65
C ILE A 159 -9.20 15.69 2.68
N ILE A 160 -8.50 15.11 1.69
CA ILE A 160 -7.92 15.90 0.61
C ILE A 160 -8.97 15.96 -0.50
N THR A 161 -9.63 17.09 -0.63
CA THR A 161 -10.57 17.35 -1.72
C THR A 161 -9.80 18.00 -2.86
N ALA A 162 -9.50 17.27 -3.91
CA ALA A 162 -8.99 17.84 -5.16
C ALA A 162 -10.19 18.19 -6.04
N ARG A 163 -10.56 19.46 -6.11
CA ARG A 163 -11.58 19.95 -7.02
C ARG A 163 -10.89 20.44 -8.29
N SER A 164 -10.94 19.69 -9.37
CA SER A 164 -10.61 20.22 -10.69
C SER A 164 -11.85 20.91 -11.27
N SER A 165 -11.90 22.24 -11.12
CA SER A 165 -12.83 23.05 -11.93
C SER A 165 -12.15 23.39 -13.25
N PRO A 166 -12.80 23.19 -14.42
CA PRO A 166 -12.19 23.50 -15.71
C PRO A 166 -11.97 25.00 -15.96
N HIS A 167 -12.37 25.89 -15.05
CA HIS A 167 -12.35 27.35 -15.27
C HIS A 167 -11.54 28.18 -14.26
N THR A 168 -10.77 27.59 -13.35
CA THR A 168 -9.92 28.38 -12.45
C THR A 168 -8.47 27.97 -12.54
N ARG A 169 -7.65 28.82 -13.17
CA ARG A 169 -6.18 28.79 -13.19
C ARG A 169 -5.57 29.12 -11.83
N ARG A 170 -6.01 28.48 -10.74
CA ARG A 170 -5.31 28.52 -9.44
C ARG A 170 -5.51 27.19 -8.74
N THR A 171 -4.58 26.28 -8.99
CA THR A 171 -4.40 25.09 -8.20
C THR A 171 -3.80 25.46 -6.86
N SER A 172 -4.63 25.70 -5.86
CA SER A 172 -4.15 25.64 -4.48
C SER A 172 -3.98 24.18 -4.10
N ARG A 173 -2.77 23.68 -4.30
CA ARG A 173 -2.33 22.39 -3.74
C ARG A 173 -2.14 22.58 -2.24
N THR A 174 -3.16 22.40 -1.43
CA THR A 174 -2.99 22.35 0.01
C THR A 174 -2.90 20.89 0.43
N ILE A 175 -1.70 20.36 0.42
CA ILE A 175 -1.40 19.08 1.05
C ILE A 175 -1.14 19.39 2.53
N TRP A 176 -2.15 19.19 3.37
CA TRP A 176 -1.96 19.21 4.81
C TRP A 176 -1.54 17.84 5.28
N ILE A 177 -0.23 17.56 5.25
CA ILE A 177 0.36 16.47 6.02
C ILE A 177 0.71 17.08 7.37
N ARG A 178 -0.18 16.96 8.35
CA ARG A 178 0.17 17.31 9.74
C ARG A 178 0.90 16.11 10.35
N SER A 179 2.22 16.12 10.27
CA SER A 179 3.04 15.30 11.14
C SER A 179 3.00 15.91 12.56
N TYR A 180 2.43 15.21 13.51
CA TYR A 180 2.64 15.53 14.90
C TYR A 180 3.96 14.90 15.35
N THR A 181 4.97 15.73 15.50
CA THR A 181 6.16 15.39 16.26
C THR A 181 5.74 15.35 17.72
N VAL A 182 5.78 14.17 18.33
CA VAL A 182 5.67 14.01 19.77
C VAL A 182 6.94 14.60 20.37
N LYS A 183 6.81 15.64 21.20
CA LYS A 183 7.85 16.09 22.11
C LYS A 183 7.89 15.19 23.34
#